data_4cb2714077b34c248650103db95cd7f6
#
_entry.id   4cb2714077b34c248650103db95cd7f6
#
_cell.length_a   1.000
_cell.length_b   1.000
_cell.length_c   1.000
_cell.angle_alpha   90.00
_cell.angle_beta   90.00
_cell.angle_gamma   90.00
#
_symmetry.space_group_name_H-M   'P 1'
#
loop_
_entity.id
_entity.type
_entity.pdbx_description
1 polymer ?
#
loop_
_entity_poly.entity_id
_entity_poly.type
_entity_poly.pdbx_seq_one_letter_code
_entity_poly.pdbx_strand_id
1 'polypeptide(L)'
;MLIGLPSSGIHSNGYSLVRHVIAEAGWGLDKHVSEFGRTLGEELLVPTHVYTGELAALFDALPEAVHSVSHVTGGGLSANVARVLPQGLVAKMSRASWEIPAVFNVLGDLGGVPQDDRERTWNLGVGMVLVVDAESVDGVLAASPGAWVLGDVAADDGTLATDPDYVQGAKGVDGGAAILQ
;
A
#
# COMPACT_ATOMS: atom_id res chain seq x y z
N MET A 1 -5.36 10.11 11.59
CA MET A 1 -4.00 9.70 11.15
C MET A 1 -4.10 8.47 10.26
N LEU A 2 -3.11 8.22 9.43
CA LEU A 2 -3.00 7.02 8.60
C LEU A 2 -1.85 6.15 9.11
N ILE A 3 -2.14 4.87 9.35
CA ILE A 3 -1.15 3.87 9.77
C ILE A 3 -1.01 2.83 8.67
N GLY A 4 0.21 2.64 8.18
CA GLY A 4 0.54 1.60 7.22
C GLY A 4 0.90 0.29 7.92
N LEU A 5 0.42 -0.83 7.39
CA LEU A 5 0.86 -2.18 7.77
C LEU A 5 1.65 -2.79 6.62
N PRO A 6 2.76 -3.48 6.90
CA PRO A 6 3.64 -4.02 5.86
C PRO A 6 2.95 -5.08 5.02
N SER A 7 3.27 -5.13 3.73
CA SER A 7 2.99 -6.28 2.90
C SER A 7 4.12 -7.31 3.03
N SER A 8 3.82 -8.57 2.72
CA SER A 8 4.82 -9.65 2.62
C SER A 8 5.53 -9.70 1.26
N GLY A 9 5.23 -8.78 0.36
CA GLY A 9 5.70 -8.73 -1.02
C GLY A 9 4.59 -8.31 -1.98
N ILE A 10 4.57 -8.87 -3.18
CA ILE A 10 3.61 -8.50 -4.25
C ILE A 10 2.17 -8.82 -3.85
N HIS A 11 1.96 -9.74 -2.93
CA HIS A 11 0.65 -10.32 -2.62
C HIS A 11 0.06 -11.04 -3.85
N SER A 12 -1.19 -10.74 -4.21
CA SER A 12 -1.87 -11.40 -5.33
C SER A 12 -2.31 -10.42 -6.42
N ASN A 13 -1.74 -9.20 -6.44
CA ASN A 13 -2.10 -8.16 -7.40
C ASN A 13 -0.91 -7.75 -8.27
N GLY A 14 -1.21 -7.35 -9.52
CA GLY A 14 -0.19 -6.85 -10.45
C GLY A 14 0.65 -7.94 -11.13
N TYR A 15 0.29 -9.22 -11.02
CA TYR A 15 1.04 -10.33 -11.64
C TYR A 15 1.03 -10.32 -13.16
N SER A 16 0.08 -9.67 -13.80
CA SER A 16 0.12 -9.49 -15.26
C SER A 16 1.34 -8.69 -15.67
N LEU A 17 1.64 -7.60 -14.96
CA LEU A 17 2.84 -6.80 -15.19
C LEU A 17 4.11 -7.59 -14.84
N VAL A 18 4.13 -8.30 -13.71
CA VAL A 18 5.27 -9.15 -13.33
C VAL A 18 5.59 -10.19 -14.42
N ARG A 19 4.59 -10.91 -14.91
CA ARG A 19 4.78 -11.90 -15.97
C ARG A 19 5.29 -11.28 -17.28
N HIS A 20 4.79 -10.11 -17.62
CA HIS A 20 5.27 -9.38 -18.79
C HIS A 20 6.73 -8.99 -18.63
N VAL A 21 7.11 -8.38 -17.53
CA VAL A 21 8.49 -7.93 -17.24
C VAL A 21 9.48 -9.10 -17.28
N ILE A 22 9.18 -10.20 -16.60
CA ILE A 22 10.10 -11.36 -16.56
C ILE A 22 10.21 -12.06 -17.92
N ALA A 23 9.13 -12.10 -18.70
CA ALA A 23 9.14 -12.68 -20.04
C ALA A 23 9.99 -11.85 -21.01
N GLU A 24 9.82 -10.53 -21.04
CA GLU A 24 10.62 -9.62 -21.87
C GLU A 24 12.11 -9.63 -21.49
N ALA A 25 12.41 -9.74 -20.19
CA ALA A 25 13.78 -9.84 -19.69
C ALA A 25 14.42 -11.23 -19.90
N GLY A 26 13.63 -12.25 -20.27
CA GLY A 26 14.08 -13.60 -20.40
C GLY A 26 14.54 -14.26 -19.09
N TRP A 27 13.98 -13.81 -17.95
CA TRP A 27 14.33 -14.37 -16.65
C TRP A 27 13.56 -15.66 -16.37
N GLY A 28 14.30 -16.72 -15.98
CA GLY A 28 13.70 -17.94 -15.42
C GLY A 28 13.33 -17.76 -13.95
N LEU A 29 12.38 -18.55 -13.46
CA LEU A 29 11.97 -18.54 -12.05
C LEU A 29 13.07 -19.07 -11.11
N ASP A 30 14.02 -19.84 -11.63
CA ASP A 30 15.21 -20.37 -10.94
C ASP A 30 16.34 -19.33 -10.80
N LYS A 31 16.21 -18.17 -11.44
CA LYS A 31 17.19 -17.10 -11.34
C LYS A 31 17.32 -16.60 -9.91
N HIS A 32 18.52 -16.73 -9.32
CA HIS A 32 18.85 -16.13 -8.04
C HIS A 32 19.02 -14.61 -8.18
N VAL A 33 18.37 -13.85 -7.31
CA VAL A 33 18.40 -12.39 -7.27
C VAL A 33 18.98 -11.93 -5.93
N SER A 34 20.14 -11.26 -5.99
CA SER A 34 20.91 -10.88 -4.80
C SER A 34 20.16 -9.94 -3.87
N GLU A 35 19.34 -9.05 -4.43
CA GLU A 35 18.61 -8.00 -3.73
C GLU A 35 17.58 -8.55 -2.73
N PHE A 36 17.04 -9.73 -2.97
CA PHE A 36 16.17 -10.42 -2.02
C PHE A 36 16.69 -11.80 -1.58
N GLY A 37 17.93 -12.17 -1.96
CA GLY A 37 18.69 -13.30 -1.42
C GLY A 37 18.14 -14.69 -1.70
N ARG A 38 17.26 -14.84 -2.70
CA ARG A 38 16.59 -16.09 -3.10
C ARG A 38 16.27 -16.10 -4.59
N THR A 39 15.71 -17.19 -5.09
CA THR A 39 15.28 -17.25 -6.50
C THR A 39 14.06 -16.36 -6.74
N LEU A 40 13.89 -15.94 -7.99
CA LEU A 40 12.71 -15.18 -8.41
C LEU A 40 11.40 -15.94 -8.11
N GLY A 41 11.39 -17.25 -8.36
CA GLY A 41 10.24 -18.09 -8.06
C GLY A 41 9.89 -18.15 -6.57
N GLU A 42 10.88 -18.27 -5.70
CA GLU A 42 10.69 -18.24 -4.24
C GLU A 42 10.11 -16.89 -3.79
N GLU A 43 10.63 -15.78 -4.33
CA GLU A 43 10.10 -14.45 -4.03
C GLU A 43 8.65 -14.29 -4.50
N LEU A 44 8.34 -14.68 -5.72
CA LEU A 44 7.00 -14.58 -6.29
C LEU A 44 5.97 -15.53 -5.65
N LEU A 45 6.44 -16.58 -4.94
CA LEU A 45 5.58 -17.50 -4.19
C LEU A 45 5.35 -17.10 -2.74
N VAL A 46 5.92 -15.97 -2.27
CA VAL A 46 5.62 -15.46 -0.92
C VAL A 46 4.12 -15.22 -0.80
N PRO A 47 3.44 -15.88 0.15
CA PRO A 47 1.99 -15.76 0.28
C PRO A 47 1.58 -14.36 0.74
N THR A 48 0.38 -13.94 0.33
CA THR A 48 -0.25 -12.73 0.84
C THR A 48 -0.33 -12.78 2.37
N HIS A 49 0.09 -11.72 3.04
CA HIS A 49 -0.04 -11.61 4.49
C HIS A 49 -1.51 -11.63 4.92
N VAL A 50 -1.83 -12.42 5.95
CA VAL A 50 -3.19 -12.57 6.46
C VAL A 50 -3.38 -11.65 7.67
N TYR A 51 -3.99 -10.50 7.47
CA TYR A 51 -4.18 -9.46 8.50
C TYR A 51 -5.31 -9.75 9.50
N THR A 52 -6.15 -10.77 9.26
CA THR A 52 -7.39 -11.00 10.04
C THR A 52 -7.13 -11.14 11.54
N GLY A 53 -6.10 -11.91 11.94
CA GLY A 53 -5.82 -12.15 13.35
C GLY A 53 -5.33 -10.90 14.09
N GLU A 54 -4.42 -10.16 13.47
CA GLU A 54 -3.87 -8.91 14.05
C GLU A 54 -4.91 -7.79 14.10
N LEU A 55 -5.76 -7.66 13.05
CA LEU A 55 -6.84 -6.68 13.06
C LEU A 55 -7.92 -7.04 14.12
N ALA A 56 -8.28 -8.30 14.27
CA ALA A 56 -9.21 -8.71 15.31
C ALA A 56 -8.66 -8.38 16.71
N ALA A 57 -7.39 -8.70 16.96
CA ALA A 57 -6.75 -8.36 18.24
C ALA A 57 -6.67 -6.85 18.49
N LEU A 58 -6.39 -6.06 17.42
CA LEU A 58 -6.37 -4.60 17.50
C LEU A 58 -7.76 -4.04 17.85
N PHE A 59 -8.83 -4.52 17.19
CA PHE A 59 -10.19 -4.06 17.45
C PHE A 59 -10.67 -4.44 18.85
N ASP A 60 -10.27 -5.60 19.37
CA ASP A 60 -10.57 -6.01 20.74
C ASP A 60 -9.84 -5.14 21.78
N ALA A 61 -8.58 -4.76 21.48
CA ALA A 61 -7.77 -3.94 22.38
C ALA A 61 -8.14 -2.45 22.35
N LEU A 62 -8.52 -1.92 21.18
CA LEU A 62 -8.77 -0.50 20.91
C LEU A 62 -10.04 -0.33 20.04
N PRO A 63 -11.24 -0.65 20.58
CA PRO A 63 -12.47 -0.78 19.78
C PRO A 63 -12.93 0.51 19.09
N GLU A 64 -12.57 1.67 19.62
CA GLU A 64 -12.98 2.98 19.07
C GLU A 64 -11.88 3.67 18.24
N ALA A 65 -10.67 3.10 18.22
CA ALA A 65 -9.50 3.77 17.63
C ALA A 65 -9.48 3.78 16.10
N VAL A 66 -10.09 2.77 15.45
CA VAL A 66 -10.00 2.55 14.00
C VAL A 66 -11.32 2.90 13.32
N HIS A 67 -11.31 3.92 12.47
CA HIS A 67 -12.49 4.40 11.73
C HIS A 67 -12.68 3.68 10.39
N SER A 68 -11.58 3.32 9.74
CA SER A 68 -11.63 2.67 8.44
C SER A 68 -10.39 1.83 8.19
N VAL A 69 -10.54 0.81 7.36
CA VAL A 69 -9.47 -0.10 6.95
C VAL A 69 -9.47 -0.23 5.43
N SER A 70 -8.30 -0.05 4.82
CA SER A 70 -8.11 -0.21 3.38
C SER A 70 -7.10 -1.30 3.08
N HIS A 71 -7.52 -2.37 2.42
CA HIS A 71 -6.59 -3.37 1.88
C HIS A 71 -6.06 -2.88 0.53
N VAL A 72 -4.74 -2.73 0.42
CA VAL A 72 -4.09 -2.26 -0.80
C VAL A 72 -4.02 -3.39 -1.81
N THR A 73 -4.80 -3.26 -2.88
CA THR A 73 -4.94 -4.24 -3.96
C THR A 73 -4.75 -3.57 -5.33
N GLY A 74 -5.33 -4.10 -6.39
CA GLY A 74 -5.27 -3.47 -7.72
C GLY A 74 -5.76 -2.02 -7.69
N GLY A 75 -5.01 -1.13 -8.32
CA GLY A 75 -5.19 0.32 -8.26
C GLY A 75 -4.18 1.03 -7.36
N GLY A 76 -3.38 0.26 -6.60
CA GLY A 76 -2.30 0.79 -5.75
C GLY A 76 -2.79 1.50 -4.49
N LEU A 77 -1.87 2.12 -3.78
CA LEU A 77 -2.10 2.69 -2.46
C LEU A 77 -3.17 3.80 -2.49
N SER A 78 -2.97 4.84 -3.31
CA SER A 78 -3.84 6.02 -3.33
C SER A 78 -5.30 5.69 -3.66
N ALA A 79 -5.55 4.90 -4.70
CA ALA A 79 -6.91 4.54 -5.09
C ALA A 79 -7.65 3.69 -4.05
N ASN A 80 -6.92 2.82 -3.33
CA ASN A 80 -7.51 2.00 -2.29
C ASN A 80 -7.82 2.80 -1.02
N VAL A 81 -6.97 3.76 -0.65
CA VAL A 81 -7.21 4.64 0.50
C VAL A 81 -8.33 5.64 0.20
N ALA A 82 -8.30 6.30 -0.96
CA ALA A 82 -9.31 7.29 -1.33
C ALA A 82 -10.76 6.76 -1.24
N ARG A 83 -10.99 5.51 -1.64
CA ARG A 83 -12.36 4.94 -1.66
C ARG A 83 -12.93 4.58 -0.29
N VAL A 84 -12.11 4.49 0.76
CA VAL A 84 -12.59 4.20 2.13
C VAL A 84 -12.73 5.45 2.99
N LEU A 85 -12.36 6.61 2.45
CA LEU A 85 -12.58 7.89 3.09
C LEU A 85 -13.94 8.49 2.68
N PRO A 86 -14.63 9.18 3.58
CA PRO A 86 -15.78 9.98 3.24
C PRO A 86 -15.44 11.11 2.24
N GLN A 87 -16.43 11.51 1.44
CA GLN A 87 -16.31 12.68 0.57
C GLN A 87 -15.95 13.93 1.37
N GLY A 88 -15.12 14.80 0.80
CA GLY A 88 -14.62 16.01 1.44
C GLY A 88 -13.43 15.81 2.37
N LEU A 89 -12.86 14.61 2.38
CA LEU A 89 -11.60 14.31 3.06
C LEU A 89 -10.53 13.87 2.05
N VAL A 90 -9.28 14.21 2.35
CA VAL A 90 -8.10 13.80 1.58
C VAL A 90 -7.07 13.13 2.49
N ALA A 91 -6.60 11.95 2.10
CA ALA A 91 -5.44 11.29 2.69
C ALA A 91 -4.16 11.90 2.12
N LYS A 92 -3.29 12.40 2.97
CA LYS A 92 -1.94 12.88 2.61
C LYS A 92 -0.93 11.87 3.09
N MET A 93 -0.31 11.13 2.16
CA MET A 93 0.63 10.05 2.45
C MET A 93 2.03 10.44 1.99
N SER A 94 3.06 10.02 2.73
CA SER A 94 4.45 10.33 2.41
C SER A 94 5.20 9.12 1.88
N ARG A 95 5.75 9.20 0.67
CA ARG A 95 6.64 8.18 0.09
C ARG A 95 7.89 7.92 0.94
N ALA A 96 8.33 8.91 1.70
CA ALA A 96 9.50 8.80 2.56
C ALA A 96 9.22 8.08 3.89
N SER A 97 7.96 7.70 4.18
CA SER A 97 7.60 7.10 5.46
C SER A 97 7.92 5.60 5.56
N TRP A 98 8.27 4.94 4.45
CA TRP A 98 8.65 3.52 4.44
C TRP A 98 9.69 3.22 3.37
N GLU A 99 10.35 2.07 3.49
CA GLU A 99 11.23 1.53 2.46
C GLU A 99 10.46 0.57 1.54
N ILE A 100 10.57 0.79 0.23
CA ILE A 100 9.94 -0.10 -0.77
C ILE A 100 10.73 -1.42 -0.79
N PRO A 101 10.07 -2.59 -0.59
CA PRO A 101 10.73 -3.88 -0.68
C PRO A 101 11.43 -4.10 -2.03
N ALA A 102 12.60 -4.74 -1.98
CA ALA A 102 13.50 -4.89 -3.13
C ALA A 102 12.83 -5.48 -4.37
N VAL A 103 11.86 -6.38 -4.20
CA VAL A 103 11.15 -7.01 -5.32
C VAL A 103 10.50 -6.01 -6.26
N PHE A 104 9.94 -4.92 -5.73
CA PHE A 104 9.29 -3.89 -6.55
C PHE A 104 10.30 -3.06 -7.34
N ASN A 105 11.42 -2.71 -6.70
CA ASN A 105 12.50 -1.97 -7.37
C ASN A 105 13.13 -2.83 -8.46
N VAL A 106 13.50 -4.08 -8.14
CA VAL A 106 14.11 -5.01 -9.10
C VAL A 106 13.20 -5.22 -10.32
N LEU A 107 11.92 -5.55 -10.11
CA LEU A 107 11.00 -5.78 -11.23
C LEU A 107 10.68 -4.50 -11.99
N GLY A 108 10.53 -3.39 -11.28
CA GLY A 108 10.26 -2.09 -11.88
C GLY A 108 11.41 -1.61 -12.79
N ASP A 109 12.65 -1.75 -12.30
CA ASP A 109 13.84 -1.36 -13.05
C ASP A 109 14.11 -2.31 -14.22
N LEU A 110 13.94 -3.62 -14.00
CA LEU A 110 14.07 -4.65 -15.03
C LEU A 110 13.12 -4.40 -16.22
N GLY A 111 11.88 -4.00 -15.93
CA GLY A 111 10.88 -3.72 -16.95
C GLY A 111 10.85 -2.27 -17.44
N GLY A 112 11.71 -1.38 -16.91
CA GLY A 112 11.63 0.05 -17.21
C GLY A 112 10.25 0.65 -16.86
N VAL A 113 9.58 0.10 -15.82
CA VAL A 113 8.22 0.51 -15.45
C VAL A 113 8.26 1.90 -14.82
N PRO A 114 7.52 2.89 -15.36
CA PRO A 114 7.41 4.22 -14.77
C PRO A 114 6.90 4.19 -13.34
N GLN A 115 7.33 5.15 -12.50
CA GLN A 115 6.94 5.20 -11.08
C GLN A 115 5.41 5.20 -10.88
N ASP A 116 4.69 6.01 -11.65
CA ASP A 116 3.23 6.08 -11.61
C ASP A 116 2.55 4.73 -11.87
N ASP A 117 3.09 3.95 -12.82
CA ASP A 117 2.55 2.63 -13.14
C ASP A 117 2.85 1.63 -12.04
N ARG A 118 4.03 1.72 -11.38
CA ARG A 118 4.36 0.92 -10.19
C ARG A 118 3.35 1.22 -9.07
N GLU A 119 3.11 2.50 -8.78
CA GLU A 119 2.21 2.98 -7.71
C GLU A 119 0.74 2.62 -7.96
N ARG A 120 0.31 2.56 -9.23
CA ARG A 120 -1.06 2.15 -9.60
C ARG A 120 -1.27 0.65 -9.67
N THR A 121 -0.18 -0.12 -9.78
CA THR A 121 -0.26 -1.57 -10.03
C THR A 121 0.05 -2.39 -8.79
N TRP A 122 1.06 -1.98 -8.02
CA TRP A 122 1.58 -2.72 -6.88
C TRP A 122 1.28 -2.03 -5.55
N ASN A 123 1.38 -2.81 -4.46
CA ASN A 123 1.24 -2.29 -3.11
C ASN A 123 2.50 -1.58 -2.58
N LEU A 124 3.65 -1.76 -3.23
CA LEU A 124 4.96 -1.18 -2.91
C LEU A 124 5.39 -1.32 -1.45
N GLY A 125 4.95 -2.37 -0.77
CA GLY A 125 5.29 -2.63 0.64
C GLY A 125 4.20 -2.24 1.64
N VAL A 126 3.13 -1.56 1.20
CA VAL A 126 1.99 -1.19 2.04
C VAL A 126 0.83 -2.15 1.77
N GLY A 127 0.60 -3.11 2.66
CA GLY A 127 -0.45 -4.11 2.43
C GLY A 127 -1.82 -3.70 2.94
N MET A 128 -1.86 -2.95 4.06
CA MET A 128 -3.08 -2.45 4.68
C MET A 128 -2.87 -1.02 5.17
N VAL A 129 -3.93 -0.22 5.17
CA VAL A 129 -3.92 1.13 5.77
C VAL A 129 -5.07 1.24 6.74
N LEU A 130 -4.80 1.72 7.95
CA LEU A 130 -5.78 2.02 8.98
C LEU A 130 -5.97 3.55 9.06
N VAL A 131 -7.20 3.99 9.16
CA VAL A 131 -7.54 5.37 9.51
C VAL A 131 -7.87 5.39 11.00
N VAL A 132 -7.10 6.12 11.78
CA VAL A 132 -7.19 6.09 13.24
C VAL A 132 -7.25 7.50 13.84
N ASP A 133 -7.76 7.60 15.07
CA ASP A 133 -7.65 8.83 15.85
C ASP A 133 -6.21 9.20 16.13
N ALA A 134 -5.89 10.50 16.15
CA ALA A 134 -4.54 10.98 16.44
C ALA A 134 -4.05 10.55 17.84
N GLU A 135 -4.95 10.50 18.80
CA GLU A 135 -4.68 10.12 20.20
C GLU A 135 -4.42 8.61 20.34
N SER A 136 -4.88 7.80 19.39
CA SER A 136 -4.74 6.34 19.41
C SER A 136 -3.50 5.83 18.69
N VAL A 137 -2.74 6.69 18.02
CA VAL A 137 -1.58 6.30 17.19
C VAL A 137 -0.58 5.43 17.94
N ASP A 138 -0.14 5.86 19.11
CA ASP A 138 0.86 5.12 19.90
C ASP A 138 0.34 3.73 20.32
N GLY A 139 -0.93 3.64 20.70
CA GLY A 139 -1.58 2.38 21.05
C GLY A 139 -1.69 1.43 19.85
N VAL A 140 -2.06 1.95 18.68
CA VAL A 140 -2.16 1.17 17.44
C VAL A 140 -0.79 0.67 17.00
N LEU A 141 0.25 1.51 17.04
CA LEU A 141 1.62 1.12 16.70
C LEU A 141 2.16 0.04 17.67
N ALA A 142 1.86 0.16 18.96
CA ALA A 142 2.26 -0.84 19.94
C ALA A 142 1.55 -2.20 19.74
N ALA A 143 0.29 -2.18 19.28
CA ALA A 143 -0.51 -3.38 19.03
C ALA A 143 -0.25 -4.02 17.65
N SER A 144 0.40 -3.32 16.72
CA SER A 144 0.59 -3.75 15.33
C SER A 144 2.09 -3.77 14.97
N PRO A 145 2.80 -4.87 15.19
CA PRO A 145 4.24 -4.96 14.91
C PRO A 145 4.59 -4.63 13.46
N GLY A 146 5.56 -3.74 13.27
CA GLY A 146 5.99 -3.30 11.95
C GLY A 146 5.12 -2.20 11.31
N ALA A 147 4.05 -1.77 11.99
CA ALA A 147 3.24 -0.63 11.55
C ALA A 147 4.01 0.69 11.69
N TRP A 148 3.66 1.67 10.86
CA TRP A 148 4.24 3.01 10.90
C TRP A 148 3.22 4.09 10.57
N VAL A 149 3.52 5.33 10.93
CA VAL A 149 2.73 6.49 10.50
C VAL A 149 2.97 6.73 9.02
N LEU A 150 1.95 6.52 8.21
CA LEU A 150 1.99 6.70 6.75
C LEU A 150 1.68 8.15 6.34
N GLY A 151 0.86 8.83 7.13
CA GLY A 151 0.42 10.19 6.84
C GLY A 151 -0.75 10.64 7.71
N ASP A 152 -1.52 11.57 7.18
CA ASP A 152 -2.69 12.12 7.87
C ASP A 152 -3.91 12.24 6.94
N VAL A 153 -5.07 12.52 7.55
CA VAL A 153 -6.31 12.85 6.85
C VAL A 153 -6.67 14.29 7.17
N ALA A 154 -6.97 15.06 6.13
CA ALA A 154 -7.38 16.46 6.25
C ALA A 154 -8.71 16.71 5.50
N ALA A 155 -9.32 17.88 5.73
CA ALA A 155 -10.41 18.35 4.89
C ALA A 155 -9.88 18.58 3.46
N ASP A 156 -10.63 18.13 2.47
CA ASP A 156 -10.34 18.44 1.07
C ASP A 156 -11.00 19.77 0.69
N ASP A 157 -10.20 20.81 0.60
CA ASP A 157 -10.61 22.16 0.19
C ASP A 157 -10.50 22.39 -1.32
N GLY A 158 -10.15 21.34 -2.08
CA GLY A 158 -9.98 21.39 -3.52
C GLY A 158 -8.63 21.97 -4.00
N THR A 159 -7.76 22.43 -3.11
CA THR A 159 -6.46 23.02 -3.50
C THR A 159 -5.52 22.00 -4.11
N LEU A 160 -5.67 20.73 -3.73
CA LEU A 160 -4.85 19.62 -4.22
C LEU A 160 -5.39 18.96 -5.50
N ALA A 161 -6.60 19.32 -5.95
CA ALA A 161 -7.26 18.66 -7.09
C ALA A 161 -6.52 18.77 -8.44
N THR A 162 -5.58 19.72 -8.56
CA THR A 162 -4.73 19.92 -9.75
C THR A 162 -3.37 19.20 -9.63
N ASP A 163 -3.06 18.61 -8.49
CA ASP A 163 -1.81 17.86 -8.29
C ASP A 163 -1.88 16.55 -9.10
N PRO A 164 -0.83 16.19 -9.86
CA PRO A 164 -0.82 14.96 -10.65
C PRO A 164 -0.96 13.68 -9.82
N ASP A 165 -0.56 13.73 -8.54
CA ASP A 165 -0.65 12.61 -7.61
C ASP A 165 -2.00 12.54 -6.86
N TYR A 166 -2.90 13.51 -7.10
CA TYR A 166 -4.24 13.50 -6.51
C TYR A 166 -5.14 12.45 -7.16
N VAL A 167 -5.68 11.57 -6.35
CA VAL A 167 -6.58 10.48 -6.78
C VAL A 167 -7.92 10.58 -6.08
N GLN A 168 -8.98 10.78 -6.84
CA GLN A 168 -10.36 10.75 -6.35
C GLN A 168 -10.84 9.30 -6.21
N GLY A 169 -11.49 8.97 -5.10
CA GLY A 169 -12.10 7.65 -4.89
C GLY A 169 -13.25 7.39 -5.88
N ALA A 170 -13.12 6.34 -6.68
CA ALA A 170 -14.03 6.07 -7.80
C ALA A 170 -14.88 4.80 -7.67
N LYS A 171 -14.70 4.00 -6.62
CA LYS A 171 -15.43 2.73 -6.45
C LYS A 171 -16.15 2.69 -5.11
N GLY A 172 -17.44 2.34 -5.14
CA GLY A 172 -18.30 2.23 -3.96
C GLY A 172 -19.19 3.46 -3.81
N VAL A 173 -19.37 3.93 -2.59
CA VAL A 173 -19.97 5.23 -2.29
C VAL A 173 -19.01 6.34 -2.72
N ASP A 174 -19.52 7.56 -2.90
CA ASP A 174 -18.71 8.74 -3.22
C ASP A 174 -17.57 8.85 -2.20
N GLY A 175 -16.38 8.41 -2.60
CA GLY A 175 -15.20 8.38 -1.75
C GLY A 175 -14.54 9.76 -1.64
N GLY A 176 -13.66 9.90 -0.66
CA GLY A 176 -12.77 11.03 -0.53
C GLY A 176 -11.65 11.00 -1.57
N ALA A 177 -10.53 11.64 -1.27
CA ALA A 177 -9.37 11.67 -2.12
C ALA A 177 -8.11 11.16 -1.40
N ALA A 178 -7.06 10.92 -2.14
CA ALA A 178 -5.73 10.61 -1.62
C ALA A 178 -4.65 11.26 -2.49
N ILE A 179 -3.56 11.63 -1.86
CA ILE A 179 -2.34 12.10 -2.51
C ILE A 179 -1.14 11.42 -1.88
N LEU A 180 -0.20 10.98 -2.71
CA LEU A 180 1.05 10.37 -2.29
C LEU A 180 2.21 11.31 -2.66
N GLN A 181 2.86 11.89 -1.66
CA GLN A 181 3.91 12.91 -1.78
C GLN A 181 5.28 12.38 -1.35
#